data_e07ff716b007eb4f277bb29af4679544
#
_entry.id   e07ff716b007eb4f277bb29af4679544
#
_cell.length_a   1.000
_cell.length_b   1.000
_cell.length_c   1.000
_cell.angle_alpha   90.00
_cell.angle_beta   90.00
_cell.angle_gamma   90.00
#
_symmetry.space_group_name_H-M   'P 1'
#
loop_
_entity.id
_entity.type
_entity.pdbx_description
1 polymer ?
#
loop_
_entity_poly.entity_id
_entity_poly.type
_entity_poly.pdbx_seq_one_letter_code
_entity_poly.pdbx_strand_id
1 'polypeptide(L)'
;KRIYRLDSENVTFQNFEVDFQVPTVIDMTAVKKEGNEVTYYIPECYNYQVNGNSIKWMSDKSPYTGETYWTTTNSMKYTQIFDTKNGMTWRGGSPFANISKIEDLENHHVKITYTNADSIQEGYCFQMRNTERDHAGTFFWQSKDVTLNDLDIRFIHGFGMVGQFSENITMKDVDFETDKASGRTTAGYADFIQMSGCKGLIDISDCTFSNPHDDPINIHGTFLQVIGIS
;
A
#
# COMPACT_ATOMS: atom_id res chain seq x y z
N LYS A 1 -2.45 -14.17 0.86
CA LYS A 1 -3.12 -14.99 -0.20
C LYS A 1 -3.32 -14.11 -1.42
N ARG A 2 -3.31 -14.69 -2.61
CA ARG A 2 -3.49 -14.02 -3.89
C ARG A 2 -4.63 -14.69 -4.64
N ILE A 3 -5.37 -13.90 -5.42
CA ILE A 3 -6.42 -14.44 -6.29
C ILE A 3 -5.89 -14.44 -7.71
N TYR A 4 -5.81 -15.61 -8.32
CA TYR A 4 -5.45 -15.77 -9.72
C TYR A 4 -6.57 -16.42 -10.48
N ARG A 5 -6.93 -15.87 -11.62
CA ARG A 5 -7.81 -16.47 -12.61
C ARG A 5 -7.21 -16.35 -13.99
N LEU A 6 -6.99 -17.46 -14.60
CA LEU A 6 -6.37 -17.58 -15.91
C LEU A 6 -7.33 -18.33 -16.82
N ASP A 7 -7.59 -17.77 -18.01
CA ASP A 7 -8.37 -18.40 -19.06
C ASP A 7 -9.73 -18.95 -18.56
N SER A 8 -10.49 -18.05 -17.93
CA SER A 8 -11.77 -18.40 -17.28
C SER A 8 -12.91 -17.52 -17.77
N GLU A 9 -14.15 -18.05 -17.77
CA GLU A 9 -15.34 -17.31 -18.14
C GLU A 9 -16.41 -17.33 -17.04
N ASN A 10 -17.22 -16.27 -16.95
CA ASN A 10 -18.35 -16.15 -16.03
C ASN A 10 -17.95 -16.39 -14.55
N VAL A 11 -16.93 -15.68 -14.08
CA VAL A 11 -16.42 -15.83 -12.72
C VAL A 11 -16.89 -14.66 -11.86
N THR A 12 -17.49 -14.98 -10.72
CA THR A 12 -17.91 -13.98 -9.72
C THR A 12 -17.19 -14.18 -8.40
N PHE A 13 -16.64 -13.09 -7.86
CA PHE A 13 -16.10 -12.98 -6.52
C PHE A 13 -16.98 -12.01 -5.73
N GLN A 14 -17.52 -12.44 -4.59
CA GLN A 14 -18.43 -11.58 -3.83
C GLN A 14 -18.39 -11.83 -2.32
N ASN A 15 -18.77 -10.79 -1.56
CA ASN A 15 -19.00 -10.84 -0.11
C ASN A 15 -17.79 -11.35 0.68
N PHE A 16 -16.61 -10.73 0.53
CA PHE A 16 -15.47 -11.05 1.39
C PHE A 16 -14.50 -9.88 1.56
N GLU A 17 -13.74 -9.96 2.62
CA GLU A 17 -12.68 -9.02 2.94
C GLU A 17 -11.29 -9.57 2.59
N VAL A 18 -10.40 -8.70 2.12
CA VAL A 18 -8.98 -8.98 1.87
C VAL A 18 -8.12 -8.07 2.72
N ASP A 19 -7.30 -8.65 3.56
CA ASP A 19 -6.31 -7.90 4.34
C ASP A 19 -4.99 -8.65 4.45
N PHE A 20 -3.95 -7.92 4.86
CA PHE A 20 -2.62 -8.43 5.17
C PHE A 20 -2.35 -8.27 6.66
N GLN A 21 -1.91 -9.34 7.30
CA GLN A 21 -1.56 -9.32 8.72
C GLN A 21 -0.46 -8.29 9.02
N VAL A 22 0.57 -8.23 8.18
CA VAL A 22 1.60 -7.18 8.20
C VAL A 22 1.70 -6.59 6.80
N PRO A 23 1.06 -5.44 6.54
CA PRO A 23 1.13 -4.76 5.26
C PRO A 23 2.57 -4.33 4.91
N THR A 24 2.84 -4.24 3.62
CA THR A 24 4.18 -3.91 3.08
C THR A 24 4.36 -2.42 2.76
N VAL A 25 3.38 -1.59 3.06
CA VAL A 25 3.52 -0.15 3.24
C VAL A 25 3.48 0.12 4.73
N ILE A 26 4.43 0.85 5.26
CA ILE A 26 4.53 1.14 6.69
C ILE A 26 4.06 2.57 6.93
N ASP A 27 3.11 2.72 7.83
CA ASP A 27 2.60 4.00 8.27
C ASP A 27 3.29 4.45 9.56
N MET A 28 3.67 5.73 9.60
CA MET A 28 4.29 6.37 10.76
C MET A 28 3.74 7.78 10.91
N THR A 29 2.81 7.98 11.85
CA THR A 29 2.06 9.23 12.00
C THR A 29 2.66 10.13 13.09
N ALA A 30 3.03 11.36 12.73
CA ALA A 30 3.47 12.37 13.69
C ALA A 30 2.31 12.80 14.59
N VAL A 31 2.30 12.38 15.84
CA VAL A 31 1.24 12.66 16.81
C VAL A 31 1.57 13.79 17.75
N LYS A 32 2.84 14.15 17.91
CA LYS A 32 3.30 15.27 18.73
C LYS A 32 4.59 15.85 18.17
N LYS A 33 4.71 17.20 18.18
CA LYS A 33 5.95 17.90 17.81
C LYS A 33 6.31 18.96 18.83
N GLU A 34 7.54 18.93 19.34
CA GLU A 34 8.11 19.90 20.27
C GLU A 34 9.49 20.34 19.76
N GLY A 35 9.54 21.45 19.05
CA GLY A 35 10.76 21.92 18.38
C GLY A 35 11.25 20.91 17.35
N ASN A 36 12.45 20.36 17.59
CA ASN A 36 13.05 19.34 16.72
C ASN A 36 12.77 17.89 17.17
N GLU A 37 11.95 17.70 18.18
CA GLU A 37 11.51 16.38 18.63
C GLU A 37 10.11 16.08 18.08
N VAL A 38 9.94 14.92 17.45
CA VAL A 38 8.66 14.46 16.91
C VAL A 38 8.38 13.06 17.44
N THR A 39 7.21 12.90 18.06
CA THR A 39 6.71 11.59 18.47
C THR A 39 5.81 11.04 17.38
N TYR A 40 6.08 9.81 16.98
CA TYR A 40 5.31 9.09 15.97
C TYR A 40 4.55 7.93 16.60
N TYR A 41 3.33 7.73 16.15
CA TYR A 41 2.58 6.50 16.36
C TYR A 41 2.79 5.56 15.16
N ILE A 42 3.01 4.30 15.45
CA ILE A 42 3.16 3.20 14.49
C ILE A 42 2.01 2.22 14.73
N PRO A 43 1.13 1.95 13.75
CA PRO A 43 0.04 0.99 13.92
C PRO A 43 0.50 -0.38 14.44
N GLU A 44 -0.32 -1.01 15.27
CA GLU A 44 0.03 -2.25 15.98
C GLU A 44 0.31 -3.45 15.05
N CYS A 45 -0.18 -3.41 13.82
CA CYS A 45 0.10 -4.45 12.83
C CYS A 45 1.55 -4.48 12.34
N TYR A 46 2.35 -3.43 12.61
CA TYR A 46 3.75 -3.39 12.17
C TYR A 46 4.70 -3.83 13.28
N ASN A 47 5.50 -4.84 12.97
CA ASN A 47 6.58 -5.27 13.85
C ASN A 47 7.83 -4.44 13.57
N TYR A 48 8.41 -3.86 14.62
CA TYR A 48 9.63 -3.08 14.51
C TYR A 48 10.56 -3.27 15.71
N GLN A 49 11.79 -2.86 15.54
CA GLN A 49 12.80 -2.80 16.60
C GLN A 49 13.66 -1.55 16.42
N VAL A 50 13.79 -0.76 17.48
CA VAL A 50 14.73 0.37 17.50
C VAL A 50 16.14 -0.14 17.83
N ASN A 51 17.09 0.17 16.96
CA ASN A 51 18.51 -0.19 17.11
C ASN A 51 19.38 1.07 16.94
N GLY A 52 19.76 1.69 18.05
CA GLY A 52 20.46 2.97 18.02
C GLY A 52 19.64 4.04 17.31
N ASN A 53 20.19 4.63 16.25
CA ASN A 53 19.52 5.65 15.42
C ASN A 53 18.85 5.04 14.18
N SER A 54 18.34 3.83 14.28
CA SER A 54 17.60 3.18 13.20
C SER A 54 16.40 2.37 13.70
N ILE A 55 15.41 2.20 12.85
CA ILE A 55 14.27 1.31 13.06
C ILE A 55 14.39 0.18 12.04
N LYS A 56 14.38 -1.05 12.54
CA LYS A 56 14.28 -2.26 11.73
C LYS A 56 12.81 -2.69 11.70
N TRP A 57 12.24 -2.71 10.52
CA TRP A 57 10.90 -3.24 10.23
C TRP A 57 10.99 -4.71 9.85
N MET A 58 9.98 -5.49 10.18
CA MET A 58 9.98 -6.92 9.88
C MET A 58 8.57 -7.48 9.73
N SER A 59 8.44 -8.54 8.92
CA SER A 59 7.22 -9.34 8.88
C SER A 59 7.05 -10.14 10.15
N ASP A 60 5.89 -10.75 10.30
CA ASP A 60 5.72 -11.83 11.26
C ASP A 60 6.67 -13.00 10.98
N LYS A 61 6.87 -13.82 11.98
CA LYS A 61 7.59 -15.07 11.82
C LYS A 61 6.73 -16.10 11.11
N SER A 62 7.34 -16.84 10.19
CA SER A 62 6.70 -17.98 9.58
C SER A 62 6.30 -19.00 10.67
N PRO A 63 5.04 -19.45 10.70
CA PRO A 63 4.64 -20.51 11.64
C PRO A 63 5.30 -21.85 11.33
N TYR A 64 5.92 -22.00 10.18
CA TYR A 64 6.57 -23.27 9.74
C TYR A 64 8.08 -23.25 9.98
N THR A 65 8.75 -22.12 9.70
CA THR A 65 10.23 -22.03 9.81
C THR A 65 10.70 -21.24 11.02
N GLY A 66 9.82 -20.41 11.61
CA GLY A 66 10.18 -19.48 12.68
C GLY A 66 10.96 -18.23 12.23
N GLU A 67 11.22 -18.12 10.91
CA GLU A 67 11.97 -16.99 10.33
C GLU A 67 11.04 -15.89 9.83
N THR A 68 11.54 -14.66 9.80
CA THR A 68 10.84 -13.53 9.17
C THR A 68 10.95 -13.60 7.65
N TYR A 69 9.87 -13.30 6.93
CA TYR A 69 9.84 -13.32 5.46
C TYR A 69 10.61 -12.15 4.86
N TRP A 70 10.59 -11.01 5.51
CA TRP A 70 11.31 -9.82 5.07
C TRP A 70 11.72 -8.94 6.27
N THR A 71 12.78 -8.20 6.08
CA THR A 71 13.20 -7.12 6.97
C THR A 71 13.71 -5.94 6.15
N THR A 72 13.55 -4.71 6.67
CA THR A 72 14.14 -3.51 6.10
C THR A 72 14.49 -2.53 7.22
N THR A 73 15.32 -1.54 6.95
CA THR A 73 15.79 -0.59 7.96
C THR A 73 15.49 0.84 7.53
N ASN A 74 15.03 1.67 8.45
CA ASN A 74 14.64 3.07 8.26
C ASN A 74 13.58 3.27 7.17
N SER A 75 13.64 4.37 6.42
CA SER A 75 12.73 4.57 5.29
C SER A 75 13.10 3.64 4.16
N MET A 76 12.09 3.11 3.53
CA MET A 76 12.19 2.44 2.25
C MET A 76 12.44 3.46 1.13
N LYS A 77 12.60 3.00 -0.10
CA LYS A 77 12.94 3.85 -1.26
C LYS A 77 11.90 4.91 -1.60
N TYR A 78 10.67 4.73 -1.12
CA TYR A 78 9.52 5.52 -1.52
C TYR A 78 8.73 5.97 -0.31
N THR A 79 8.49 7.27 -0.22
CA THR A 79 7.68 7.86 0.85
C THR A 79 6.59 8.75 0.24
N GLN A 80 5.37 8.53 0.67
CA GLN A 80 4.24 9.41 0.47
C GLN A 80 3.87 10.00 1.84
N ILE A 81 3.54 11.27 1.88
CA ILE A 81 3.02 11.91 3.10
C ILE A 81 1.52 12.08 2.91
N PHE A 82 0.76 11.63 3.89
CA PHE A 82 -0.66 11.87 4.01
C PHE A 82 -0.92 12.80 5.18
N ASP A 83 -1.47 13.97 4.92
CA ASP A 83 -1.95 14.89 5.95
C ASP A 83 -3.32 14.42 6.44
N THR A 84 -3.35 13.78 7.59
CA THR A 84 -4.59 13.23 8.18
C THR A 84 -5.60 14.30 8.60
N LYS A 85 -5.17 15.58 8.73
CA LYS A 85 -6.04 16.70 9.10
C LYS A 85 -6.76 17.30 7.89
N ASN A 86 -6.10 17.34 6.74
CA ASN A 86 -6.59 17.98 5.53
C ASN A 86 -6.95 17.02 4.39
N GLY A 87 -6.66 15.73 4.55
CA GLY A 87 -6.94 14.69 3.55
C GLY A 87 -6.09 14.81 2.27
N MET A 88 -4.92 15.45 2.34
CA MET A 88 -4.05 15.65 1.19
C MET A 88 -2.88 14.68 1.20
N THR A 89 -2.46 14.22 0.01
CA THR A 89 -1.27 13.39 -0.18
C THR A 89 -0.29 14.02 -1.14
N TRP A 90 1.02 13.81 -0.89
CA TRP A 90 2.08 14.20 -1.83
C TRP A 90 3.31 13.31 -1.64
N ARG A 91 4.18 13.30 -2.65
CA ARG A 91 5.48 12.63 -2.54
C ARG A 91 6.38 13.42 -1.60
N GLY A 92 6.92 12.75 -0.59
CA GLY A 92 7.71 13.38 0.46
C GLY A 92 9.09 12.75 0.64
N GLY A 93 9.89 13.42 1.45
CA GLY A 93 11.17 12.90 1.91
C GLY A 93 11.01 11.86 3.02
N SER A 94 12.09 11.15 3.28
CA SER A 94 12.17 10.17 4.36
C SER A 94 12.03 10.84 5.73
N PRO A 95 11.22 10.29 6.65
CA PRO A 95 11.19 10.74 8.05
C PRO A 95 12.49 10.39 8.81
N PHE A 96 13.40 9.65 8.18
CA PHE A 96 14.73 9.31 8.74
C PHE A 96 15.86 10.21 8.21
N ALA A 97 15.55 11.27 7.48
CA ALA A 97 16.52 12.28 7.09
C ALA A 97 16.88 13.19 8.28
N ASN A 98 18.16 13.53 8.42
CA ASN A 98 18.63 14.50 9.42
C ASN A 98 18.30 14.14 10.88
N ILE A 99 18.20 12.87 11.19
CA ILE A 99 17.97 12.40 12.56
C ILE A 99 19.26 12.49 13.39
N SER A 100 19.10 12.81 14.67
CA SER A 100 20.18 12.78 15.66
C SER A 100 20.00 11.68 16.70
N LYS A 101 18.73 11.32 17.02
CA LYS A 101 18.41 10.30 18.01
C LYS A 101 17.07 9.66 17.71
N ILE A 102 16.92 8.35 18.02
CA ILE A 102 15.66 7.64 18.07
C ILE A 102 15.49 7.01 19.44
N GLU A 103 14.31 7.15 20.02
CA GLU A 103 13.93 6.55 21.30
C GLU A 103 12.66 5.73 21.11
N ASP A 104 12.70 4.47 21.47
CA ASP A 104 11.51 3.63 21.56
C ASP A 104 10.74 4.02 22.82
N LEU A 105 9.47 4.32 22.64
CA LEU A 105 8.55 4.61 23.72
C LEU A 105 7.59 3.42 23.90
N GLU A 106 6.78 3.45 24.93
CA GLU A 106 5.75 2.43 25.09
C GLU A 106 4.59 2.61 24.10
N ASN A 107 3.78 1.55 23.91
CA ASN A 107 2.53 1.57 23.13
C ASN A 107 2.71 2.01 21.67
N HIS A 108 3.65 1.40 20.95
CA HIS A 108 3.91 1.67 19.53
C HIS A 108 4.23 3.14 19.21
N HIS A 109 4.87 3.85 20.13
CA HIS A 109 5.35 5.19 19.88
C HIS A 109 6.87 5.22 19.83
N VAL A 110 7.40 6.01 18.89
CA VAL A 110 8.82 6.32 18.79
C VAL A 110 9.03 7.82 18.75
N LYS A 111 10.03 8.31 19.47
CA LYS A 111 10.42 9.71 19.41
C LYS A 111 11.69 9.85 18.59
N ILE A 112 11.67 10.72 17.61
CA ILE A 112 12.81 11.06 16.78
C ILE A 112 13.21 12.51 17.04
N THR A 113 14.48 12.72 17.39
CA THR A 113 15.09 14.03 17.47
C THR A 113 15.82 14.31 16.17
N TYR A 114 15.54 15.45 15.56
CA TYR A 114 16.13 15.91 14.29
C TYR A 114 17.12 17.04 14.50
N THR A 115 17.99 17.25 13.53
CA THR A 115 18.76 18.49 13.44
C THR A 115 17.90 19.65 12.93
N ASN A 116 16.86 19.37 12.15
CA ASN A 116 15.83 20.29 11.72
C ASN A 116 14.55 19.50 11.40
N ALA A 117 13.43 19.84 12.03
CA ALA A 117 12.11 19.22 11.85
C ALA A 117 11.07 20.20 11.24
N ASP A 118 11.46 21.32 10.64
CA ASP A 118 10.54 22.39 10.20
C ASP A 118 9.50 21.88 9.18
N SER A 119 9.88 20.93 8.32
CA SER A 119 8.99 20.36 7.30
C SER A 119 8.00 19.32 7.82
N ILE A 120 8.09 18.93 9.09
CA ILE A 120 7.22 17.91 9.70
C ILE A 120 6.15 18.62 10.53
N GLN A 121 4.90 18.19 10.38
CA GLN A 121 3.79 18.71 11.19
C GLN A 121 3.03 17.56 11.85
N GLU A 122 2.38 17.83 12.95
CA GLU A 122 1.46 16.90 13.59
C GLU A 122 0.30 16.57 12.65
N GLY A 123 0.00 15.29 12.50
CA GLY A 123 -0.98 14.76 11.58
C GLY A 123 -0.37 14.26 10.26
N TYR A 124 0.92 14.50 9.99
CA TYR A 124 1.58 13.91 8.83
C TYR A 124 1.85 12.43 9.07
N CYS A 125 1.25 11.58 8.25
CA CYS A 125 1.55 10.17 8.19
C CYS A 125 2.55 9.91 7.05
N PHE A 126 3.70 9.36 7.39
CA PHE A 126 4.72 8.93 6.43
C PHE A 126 4.44 7.48 6.03
N GLN A 127 3.93 7.30 4.83
CA GLN A 127 3.63 6.01 4.23
C GLN A 127 4.85 5.56 3.42
N MET A 128 5.56 4.52 3.87
CA MET A 128 6.84 4.11 3.31
C MET A 128 6.77 2.72 2.70
N ARG A 129 7.34 2.55 1.52
CA ARG A 129 7.43 1.26 0.83
C ARG A 129 8.69 1.10 -0.02
N ASN A 130 9.03 -0.12 -0.37
CA ASN A 130 9.97 -0.40 -1.44
C ASN A 130 9.34 -0.09 -2.81
N THR A 131 10.17 -0.02 -3.85
CA THR A 131 9.69 0.27 -5.22
C THR A 131 9.42 -0.99 -6.04
N GLU A 132 9.76 -2.14 -5.51
CA GLU A 132 9.61 -3.41 -6.21
C GLU A 132 8.14 -3.84 -6.27
N ARG A 133 7.64 -3.99 -7.49
CA ARG A 133 6.29 -4.46 -7.80
C ARG A 133 6.42 -5.84 -8.45
N ASP A 134 6.80 -6.83 -7.66
CA ASP A 134 7.19 -8.16 -8.12
C ASP A 134 6.01 -9.05 -8.55
N HIS A 135 4.78 -8.65 -8.22
CA HIS A 135 3.58 -9.43 -8.54
C HIS A 135 2.29 -8.61 -8.45
N ALA A 136 1.21 -9.15 -8.97
CA ALA A 136 -0.14 -8.61 -8.76
C ALA A 136 -0.73 -9.09 -7.42
N GLY A 137 -1.54 -8.26 -6.79
CA GLY A 137 -2.35 -8.65 -5.63
C GLY A 137 -3.47 -9.59 -6.05
N THR A 138 -4.13 -9.26 -7.16
CA THR A 138 -5.13 -10.10 -7.84
C THR A 138 -4.82 -10.08 -9.33
N PHE A 139 -5.01 -11.19 -10.04
CA PHE A 139 -4.68 -11.28 -11.45
C PHE A 139 -5.74 -12.03 -12.25
N PHE A 140 -6.32 -11.35 -13.25
CA PHE A 140 -7.24 -11.91 -14.25
C PHE A 140 -6.57 -11.85 -15.61
N TRP A 141 -6.21 -12.99 -16.16
CA TRP A 141 -5.50 -13.07 -17.44
C TRP A 141 -6.32 -13.85 -18.46
N GLN A 142 -6.53 -13.27 -19.64
CA GLN A 142 -7.30 -13.87 -20.73
C GLN A 142 -8.68 -14.41 -20.29
N SER A 143 -9.28 -13.74 -19.30
CA SER A 143 -10.56 -14.14 -18.73
C SER A 143 -11.70 -13.28 -19.28
N LYS A 144 -12.92 -13.81 -19.25
CA LYS A 144 -14.11 -13.14 -19.76
C LYS A 144 -15.23 -13.14 -18.75
N ASP A 145 -16.01 -12.03 -18.75
CA ASP A 145 -17.17 -11.86 -17.88
C ASP A 145 -16.80 -12.09 -16.39
N VAL A 146 -15.82 -11.31 -15.91
CA VAL A 146 -15.36 -11.34 -14.51
C VAL A 146 -16.11 -10.29 -13.70
N THR A 147 -16.72 -10.70 -12.61
CA THR A 147 -17.45 -9.83 -11.69
C THR A 147 -16.84 -9.87 -10.31
N LEU A 148 -16.55 -8.68 -9.74
CA LEU A 148 -16.22 -8.47 -8.34
C LEU A 148 -17.36 -7.63 -7.73
N ASN A 149 -17.93 -8.09 -6.62
CA ASN A 149 -19.06 -7.43 -6.02
C ASN A 149 -19.01 -7.52 -4.49
N ASP A 150 -19.22 -6.39 -3.81
CA ASP A 150 -19.25 -6.32 -2.36
C ASP A 150 -17.97 -6.89 -1.73
N LEU A 151 -16.83 -6.21 -2.00
CA LEU A 151 -15.50 -6.59 -1.51
C LEU A 151 -14.90 -5.45 -0.69
N ASP A 152 -14.45 -5.79 0.51
CA ASP A 152 -13.62 -4.90 1.33
C ASP A 152 -12.13 -5.21 1.13
N ILE A 153 -11.40 -4.33 0.46
CA ILE A 153 -9.97 -4.47 0.24
C ILE A 153 -9.23 -3.59 1.25
N ARG A 154 -8.94 -4.15 2.42
CA ARG A 154 -8.25 -3.44 3.51
C ARG A 154 -6.77 -3.20 3.21
N PHE A 155 -6.16 -4.08 2.43
CA PHE A 155 -4.84 -3.88 1.84
C PHE A 155 -4.63 -4.79 0.63
N ILE A 156 -4.04 -4.23 -0.44
CA ILE A 156 -3.61 -4.99 -1.62
C ILE A 156 -2.14 -4.70 -1.95
N HIS A 157 -1.38 -5.74 -2.23
CA HIS A 157 0.06 -5.64 -2.51
C HIS A 157 0.37 -5.62 -4.01
N GLY A 158 1.60 -5.23 -4.35
CA GLY A 158 2.16 -5.26 -5.70
C GLY A 158 1.50 -4.25 -6.65
N PHE A 159 0.99 -4.73 -7.78
CA PHE A 159 0.28 -3.93 -8.77
C PHE A 159 -1.23 -3.79 -8.51
N GLY A 160 -1.70 -4.17 -7.32
CA GLY A 160 -3.13 -4.14 -7.05
C GLY A 160 -3.91 -5.23 -7.79
N MET A 161 -5.12 -4.93 -8.24
CA MET A 161 -5.95 -5.81 -9.07
C MET A 161 -5.59 -5.62 -10.54
N VAL A 162 -4.98 -6.62 -11.15
CA VAL A 162 -4.55 -6.58 -12.54
C VAL A 162 -5.47 -7.42 -13.42
N GLY A 163 -6.12 -6.77 -14.40
CA GLY A 163 -6.73 -7.42 -15.53
C GLY A 163 -5.84 -7.29 -16.77
N GLN A 164 -5.49 -8.41 -17.41
CA GLN A 164 -4.67 -8.37 -18.62
C GLN A 164 -5.27 -9.26 -19.70
N PHE A 165 -5.43 -8.69 -20.92
CA PHE A 165 -6.02 -9.33 -22.09
C PHE A 165 -7.39 -9.96 -21.82
N SER A 166 -8.13 -9.41 -20.86
CA SER A 166 -9.44 -9.90 -20.43
C SER A 166 -10.57 -9.09 -21.09
N GLU A 167 -11.78 -9.65 -21.06
CA GLU A 167 -12.96 -9.05 -21.69
C GLU A 167 -14.11 -8.97 -20.68
N ASN A 168 -14.79 -7.82 -20.61
CA ASN A 168 -15.91 -7.53 -19.73
C ASN A 168 -15.57 -7.77 -18.24
N ILE A 169 -15.14 -6.72 -17.57
CA ILE A 169 -14.81 -6.74 -16.14
C ILE A 169 -15.78 -5.80 -15.42
N THR A 170 -16.50 -6.30 -14.46
CA THR A 170 -17.41 -5.52 -13.59
C THR A 170 -16.89 -5.51 -12.16
N MET A 171 -16.75 -4.31 -11.60
CA MET A 171 -16.45 -4.09 -10.19
C MET A 171 -17.55 -3.22 -9.61
N LYS A 172 -18.29 -3.74 -8.64
CA LYS A 172 -19.37 -3.04 -7.98
C LYS A 172 -19.25 -3.19 -6.47
N ASP A 173 -19.42 -2.08 -5.74
CA ASP A 173 -19.26 -2.07 -4.28
C ASP A 173 -17.90 -2.71 -3.87
N VAL A 174 -16.79 -2.26 -4.49
CA VAL A 174 -15.44 -2.71 -4.16
C VAL A 174 -14.69 -1.57 -3.50
N ASP A 175 -14.46 -1.67 -2.18
CA ASP A 175 -13.90 -0.61 -1.37
C ASP A 175 -12.44 -0.86 -1.04
N PHE A 176 -11.58 0.03 -1.51
CA PHE A 176 -10.15 0.06 -1.18
C PHE A 176 -9.92 1.04 -0.04
N GLU A 177 -10.29 0.64 1.16
CA GLU A 177 -10.17 1.41 2.39
C GLU A 177 -9.62 0.56 3.53
N THR A 178 -8.73 1.16 4.32
CA THR A 178 -8.26 0.52 5.56
C THR A 178 -9.39 0.45 6.60
N ASP A 179 -9.33 -0.53 7.48
CA ASP A 179 -10.08 -0.46 8.72
C ASP A 179 -9.56 0.74 9.56
N LYS A 180 -10.45 1.68 9.88
CA LYS A 180 -10.11 2.89 10.66
C LYS A 180 -9.56 2.55 12.04
N ALA A 181 -10.00 1.45 12.65
CA ALA A 181 -9.51 1.00 13.95
C ALA A 181 -8.07 0.49 13.90
N SER A 182 -7.56 0.10 12.72
CA SER A 182 -6.19 -0.37 12.55
C SER A 182 -5.12 0.71 12.68
N GLY A 183 -5.49 2.00 12.58
CA GLY A 183 -4.57 3.13 12.52
C GLY A 183 -3.79 3.25 11.21
N ARG A 184 -4.02 2.36 10.24
CA ARG A 184 -3.43 2.44 8.89
C ARG A 184 -4.14 3.50 8.06
N THR A 185 -3.42 4.05 7.08
CA THR A 185 -3.91 5.14 6.25
C THR A 185 -3.92 4.84 4.76
N THR A 186 -3.35 3.71 4.31
CA THR A 186 -3.39 3.27 2.92
C THR A 186 -3.84 1.82 2.78
N ALA A 187 -4.69 1.55 1.79
CA ALA A 187 -5.17 0.21 1.44
C ALA A 187 -4.34 -0.44 0.31
N GLY A 188 -3.27 0.18 -0.18
CA GLY A 188 -2.52 -0.39 -1.30
C GLY A 188 -1.05 -0.04 -1.35
N TYR A 189 -0.31 -0.96 -1.96
CA TYR A 189 1.14 -0.83 -2.16
C TYR A 189 1.49 0.10 -3.33
N ALA A 190 0.69 0.11 -4.38
CA ALA A 190 0.87 0.94 -5.58
C ALA A 190 -0.50 1.30 -6.17
N ASP A 191 -0.78 0.92 -7.42
CA ASP A 191 -2.09 1.07 -8.03
C ASP A 191 -3.12 0.19 -7.31
N PHE A 192 -4.39 0.61 -7.29
CA PHE A 192 -5.46 -0.29 -6.81
C PHE A 192 -5.99 -1.16 -7.94
N ILE A 193 -6.23 -0.58 -9.11
CA ILE A 193 -6.75 -1.28 -10.29
C ILE A 193 -5.86 -0.96 -11.49
N GLN A 194 -5.43 -2.01 -12.20
CA GLN A 194 -4.66 -1.88 -13.43
C GLN A 194 -5.22 -2.79 -14.51
N MET A 195 -5.74 -2.21 -15.60
CA MET A 195 -6.28 -2.91 -16.75
C MET A 195 -5.38 -2.70 -17.97
N SER A 196 -4.75 -3.78 -18.45
CA SER A 196 -3.79 -3.75 -19.56
C SER A 196 -4.27 -4.59 -20.73
N GLY A 197 -4.50 -3.96 -21.89
CA GLY A 197 -4.91 -4.64 -23.09
C GLY A 197 -6.27 -5.36 -22.99
N CYS A 198 -7.12 -4.94 -22.08
CA CYS A 198 -8.48 -5.45 -21.92
C CYS A 198 -9.41 -4.90 -23.01
N LYS A 199 -10.53 -5.56 -23.25
CA LYS A 199 -11.54 -5.17 -24.23
C LYS A 199 -12.96 -5.32 -23.67
N GLY A 200 -13.95 -4.87 -24.43
CA GLY A 200 -15.35 -4.89 -24.01
C GLY A 200 -15.67 -3.84 -22.94
N LEU A 201 -16.58 -4.15 -22.04
CA LEU A 201 -16.98 -3.25 -20.96
C LEU A 201 -16.04 -3.41 -19.76
N ILE A 202 -15.52 -2.30 -19.25
CA ILE A 202 -14.93 -2.21 -17.92
C ILE A 202 -15.83 -1.29 -17.11
N ASP A 203 -16.62 -1.88 -16.21
CA ASP A 203 -17.56 -1.17 -15.35
C ASP A 203 -17.00 -1.14 -13.92
N ILE A 204 -16.80 0.07 -13.39
CA ILE A 204 -16.34 0.30 -12.01
C ILE A 204 -17.35 1.28 -11.41
N SER A 205 -18.25 0.75 -10.60
CA SER A 205 -19.38 1.49 -10.03
C SER A 205 -19.49 1.29 -8.52
N ASP A 206 -19.92 2.34 -7.82
CA ASP A 206 -20.17 2.35 -6.37
C ASP A 206 -18.92 1.91 -5.55
N CYS A 207 -17.70 2.20 -6.04
CA CYS A 207 -16.45 1.82 -5.43
C CYS A 207 -15.79 3.01 -4.70
N THR A 208 -15.11 2.73 -3.59
CA THR A 208 -14.36 3.71 -2.81
C THR A 208 -12.85 3.48 -2.92
N PHE A 209 -12.08 4.57 -3.03
CA PHE A 209 -10.61 4.52 -3.15
C PHE A 209 -9.98 5.47 -2.15
N SER A 210 -9.19 4.96 -1.22
CA SER A 210 -8.53 5.74 -0.17
C SER A 210 -7.01 5.61 -0.20
N ASN A 211 -6.33 6.72 -0.46
CA ASN A 211 -4.87 6.89 -0.40
C ASN A 211 -4.05 5.82 -1.16
N PRO A 212 -4.23 5.65 -2.47
CA PRO A 212 -3.34 4.80 -3.26
C PRO A 212 -1.91 5.37 -3.25
N HIS A 213 -0.92 4.50 -3.37
CA HIS A 213 0.47 4.92 -3.51
C HIS A 213 0.88 5.20 -4.97
N ASP A 214 -0.02 4.94 -5.91
CA ASP A 214 0.05 5.31 -7.33
C ASP A 214 -1.36 5.57 -7.85
N ASP A 215 -1.74 5.09 -9.03
CA ASP A 215 -3.05 5.36 -9.59
C ASP A 215 -4.17 4.58 -8.87
N PRO A 216 -5.31 5.21 -8.52
CA PRO A 216 -6.48 4.44 -8.06
C PRO A 216 -7.01 3.54 -9.17
N ILE A 217 -7.03 4.03 -10.41
CA ILE A 217 -7.46 3.29 -11.60
C ILE A 217 -6.52 3.63 -12.76
N ASN A 218 -5.87 2.61 -13.31
CA ASN A 218 -4.99 2.70 -14.46
C ASN A 218 -5.50 1.77 -15.58
N ILE A 219 -5.94 2.34 -16.70
CA ILE A 219 -6.44 1.59 -17.84
C ILE A 219 -5.64 1.98 -19.08
N HIS A 220 -4.96 1.02 -19.67
CA HIS A 220 -4.09 1.27 -20.82
C HIS A 220 -4.05 0.10 -21.81
N GLY A 221 -3.58 0.40 -23.05
CA GLY A 221 -3.28 -0.63 -24.04
C GLY A 221 -1.97 -1.36 -23.76
N THR A 222 -1.66 -2.33 -24.61
CA THR A 222 -0.36 -3.01 -24.57
C THR A 222 0.69 -2.15 -25.23
N PHE A 223 1.83 -1.93 -24.58
CA PHE A 223 2.97 -1.21 -25.14
C PHE A 223 3.82 -2.17 -25.97
N LEU A 224 4.10 -1.78 -27.22
CA LEU A 224 4.96 -2.54 -28.12
C LEU A 224 6.15 -1.68 -28.55
N GLN A 225 7.32 -2.28 -28.59
CA GLN A 225 8.51 -1.62 -29.13
C GLN A 225 8.55 -1.82 -30.64
N VAL A 226 8.66 -0.72 -31.40
CA VAL A 226 8.93 -0.77 -32.84
C VAL A 226 10.37 -1.19 -33.04
N ILE A 227 10.58 -2.35 -33.68
CA ILE A 227 11.91 -2.91 -33.96
C ILE A 227 12.36 -2.71 -35.41
N GLY A 228 11.49 -2.20 -36.27
CA GLY A 228 11.79 -1.89 -37.69
C GLY A 228 10.58 -1.31 -38.40
N ILE A 229 10.85 -0.57 -39.46
CA ILE A 229 9.85 -0.05 -40.42
C ILE A 229 10.24 -0.63 -41.76
N SER A 230 9.33 -1.32 -42.42
CA SER A 230 9.50 -1.85 -43.79
C SER A 230 8.86 -0.90 -44.83
#